data_499c3c52790d13fbd216af85fddeba42
#
_entry.id   499c3c52790d13fbd216af85fddeba42
#
_cell.length_a   1.000
_cell.length_b   1.000
_cell.length_c   1.000
_cell.angle_alpha   90.00
_cell.angle_beta   90.00
_cell.angle_gamma   90.00
#
_symmetry.space_group_name_H-M   'P 1'
#
loop_
_entity.id
_entity.type
_entity.pdbx_description
1 polymer ?
#
loop_
_entity_poly.entity_id
_entity_poly.type
_entity_poly.pdbx_seq_one_letter_code
_entity_poly.pdbx_strand_id
1 'polypeptide(L)'
;MSEYTTVYLRNKNTPLLEYREYPSNAGTENLSNDDIMRIIRETDEYNRTVRKFFGCELFHLSTTPSRELDVLRWCSSPQTLTVEMLDMVLAFYNEEIEGYKKAIARYKATIAKLETRILNANVELYDKINKDIDDYNDTIHDFEEDLEDKQYLYNKFYFAKGILDNKSNAEDYELVYTKC
;
A
#
# COMPACT_ATOMS: atom_id res chain seq x y z
N MET A 1 0.22 10.39 -10.70
CA MET A 1 0.84 10.69 -9.40
C MET A 1 0.91 9.37 -8.64
N SER A 2 2.09 8.99 -8.20
CA SER A 2 2.22 7.83 -7.30
C SER A 2 1.78 8.26 -5.89
N GLU A 3 0.86 7.52 -5.31
CA GLU A 3 0.44 7.71 -3.92
C GLU A 3 1.38 6.93 -3.01
N TYR A 4 1.70 7.51 -1.87
CA TYR A 4 2.55 6.89 -0.85
C TYR A 4 1.81 6.87 0.47
N THR A 5 1.88 5.73 1.15
CA THR A 5 1.40 5.61 2.53
C THR A 5 2.59 5.31 3.43
N THR A 6 2.80 6.13 4.44
CA THR A 6 3.84 5.90 5.44
C THR A 6 3.19 5.77 6.81
N VAL A 7 3.55 4.72 7.54
CA VAL A 7 3.04 4.45 8.89
C VAL A 7 4.17 4.63 9.89
N TYR A 8 3.86 5.36 10.97
CA TYR A 8 4.79 5.70 12.04
C TYR A 8 4.26 5.22 13.39
N LEU A 9 5.18 4.81 14.25
CA LEU A 9 4.95 4.61 15.68
C LEU A 9 5.39 5.85 16.43
N ARG A 10 4.47 6.53 17.13
CA ARG A 10 4.80 7.73 17.90
C ARG A 10 4.39 7.59 19.36
N ASN A 11 5.09 8.30 20.23
CA ASN A 11 4.67 8.46 21.62
C ASN A 11 3.53 9.48 21.69
N LYS A 12 2.42 9.15 22.36
CA LYS A 12 1.23 9.99 22.51
C LYS A 12 1.49 11.33 23.18
N ASN A 13 2.53 11.39 24.00
CA ASN A 13 2.94 12.63 24.68
C ASN A 13 3.73 13.59 23.79
N THR A 14 4.13 13.17 22.58
CA THR A 14 4.78 14.04 21.61
C THR A 14 3.72 14.87 20.88
N PRO A 15 3.84 16.19 20.81
CA PRO A 15 2.86 17.01 20.10
C PRO A 15 2.82 16.63 18.61
N LEU A 16 1.62 16.51 18.05
CA LEU A 16 1.41 16.33 16.61
C LEU A 16 1.49 17.69 15.96
N LEU A 17 2.54 17.93 15.18
CA LEU A 17 2.73 19.16 14.44
C LEU A 17 2.19 19.00 13.02
N GLU A 18 1.50 20.02 12.53
CA GLU A 18 0.99 20.07 11.18
C GLU A 18 2.02 20.61 10.20
N TYR A 19 1.98 20.15 8.96
CA TYR A 19 2.75 20.75 7.88
C TYR A 19 2.30 22.18 7.61
N ARG A 20 3.26 23.01 7.21
CA ARG A 20 2.95 24.29 6.57
C ARG A 20 2.64 24.05 5.10
N GLU A 21 1.58 24.70 4.64
CA GLU A 21 1.27 24.72 3.21
C GLU A 21 2.31 25.54 2.43
N TYR A 22 2.58 25.08 1.22
CA TYR A 22 3.40 25.86 0.30
C TYR A 22 2.62 27.08 -0.18
N PRO A 23 3.33 28.19 -0.49
CA PRO A 23 2.65 29.39 -0.97
C PRO A 23 1.91 29.08 -2.27
N SER A 24 0.60 29.40 -2.29
CA SER A 24 -0.22 29.30 -3.49
C SER A 24 0.05 30.50 -4.41
N ASN A 25 -0.24 30.36 -5.70
CA ASN A 25 -0.11 31.43 -6.68
C ASN A 25 -0.84 32.73 -6.25
N ALA A 26 -2.02 32.59 -5.63
CA ALA A 26 -2.81 33.72 -5.11
C ALA A 26 -2.12 34.48 -3.95
N GLY A 27 -1.20 33.85 -3.22
CA GLY A 27 -0.46 34.48 -2.12
C GLY A 27 0.90 35.03 -2.55
N THR A 28 1.33 34.81 -3.79
CA THR A 28 2.67 35.17 -4.29
C THR A 28 2.67 36.24 -5.38
N GLU A 29 1.50 36.72 -5.76
CA GLU A 29 1.32 37.67 -6.90
C GLU A 29 2.17 38.98 -6.81
N ASN A 30 2.52 39.39 -5.58
CA ASN A 30 3.31 40.59 -5.35
C ASN A 30 4.72 40.32 -4.82
N LEU A 31 5.17 39.05 -4.83
CA LEU A 31 6.48 38.67 -4.34
C LEU A 31 7.48 38.53 -5.49
N SER A 32 8.73 38.84 -5.23
CA SER A 32 9.82 38.52 -6.16
C SER A 32 10.06 37.01 -6.20
N ASN A 33 10.65 36.53 -7.29
CA ASN A 33 11.03 35.10 -7.39
C ASN A 33 11.98 34.69 -6.25
N ASP A 34 12.86 35.56 -5.80
CA ASP A 34 13.78 35.28 -4.69
C ASP A 34 13.02 35.12 -3.36
N ASP A 35 12.00 35.95 -3.12
CA ASP A 35 11.15 35.83 -1.94
C ASP A 35 10.34 34.55 -1.95
N ILE A 36 9.77 34.17 -3.10
CA ILE A 36 9.06 32.92 -3.27
C ILE A 36 9.98 31.73 -2.98
N MET A 37 11.19 31.73 -3.54
CA MET A 37 12.17 30.66 -3.31
C MET A 37 12.65 30.61 -1.86
N ARG A 38 12.73 31.73 -1.18
CA ARG A 38 13.03 31.77 0.26
C ARG A 38 11.91 31.13 1.07
N ILE A 39 10.65 31.50 0.83
CA ILE A 39 9.49 30.95 1.54
C ILE A 39 9.39 29.43 1.32
N ILE A 40 9.62 28.95 0.09
CA ILE A 40 9.64 27.51 -0.21
C ILE A 40 10.71 26.80 0.64
N ARG A 41 11.95 27.34 0.69
CA ARG A 41 13.02 26.72 1.49
C ARG A 41 12.70 26.69 2.98
N GLU A 42 12.17 27.79 3.53
CA GLU A 42 11.76 27.88 4.94
C GLU A 42 10.62 26.87 5.25
N THR A 43 9.68 26.72 4.31
CA THR A 43 8.59 25.74 4.43
C THR A 43 9.14 24.31 4.37
N ASP A 44 10.06 24.01 3.46
CA ASP A 44 10.73 22.72 3.36
C ASP A 44 11.50 22.36 4.64
N GLU A 45 12.26 23.32 5.19
CA GLU A 45 13.02 23.12 6.41
C GLU A 45 12.10 22.87 7.61
N TYR A 46 11.03 23.66 7.73
CA TYR A 46 10.02 23.45 8.76
C TYR A 46 9.35 22.09 8.61
N ASN A 47 8.85 21.75 7.43
CA ASN A 47 8.16 20.48 7.18
C ASN A 47 9.08 19.26 7.38
N ARG A 48 10.36 19.40 7.07
CA ARG A 48 11.38 18.38 7.35
C ARG A 48 11.61 18.22 8.86
N THR A 49 11.51 19.29 9.62
CA THR A 49 11.57 19.25 11.08
C THR A 49 10.33 18.61 11.67
N VAL A 50 9.13 18.97 11.17
CA VAL A 50 7.84 18.40 11.59
C VAL A 50 7.84 16.88 11.43
N ARG A 51 8.36 16.33 10.31
CA ARG A 51 8.48 14.88 10.10
C ARG A 51 9.17 14.13 11.24
N LYS A 52 10.18 14.76 11.87
CA LYS A 52 10.89 14.12 13.00
C LYS A 52 10.00 13.89 14.23
N PHE A 53 8.90 14.63 14.34
CA PHE A 53 7.92 14.49 15.42
C PHE A 53 6.82 13.46 15.12
N PHE A 54 6.76 12.92 13.89
CA PHE A 54 5.78 11.86 13.57
C PHE A 54 6.09 10.54 14.29
N GLY A 55 7.31 10.37 14.75
CA GLY A 55 7.76 9.16 15.42
C GLY A 55 8.70 8.31 14.56
N CYS A 56 8.83 7.05 14.94
CA CYS A 56 9.62 6.09 14.19
C CYS A 56 8.82 5.56 12.99
N GLU A 57 9.36 5.70 11.80
CA GLU A 57 8.78 5.08 10.62
C GLU A 57 8.83 3.55 10.75
N LEU A 58 7.67 2.90 10.65
CA LEU A 58 7.57 1.45 10.65
C LEU A 58 7.70 0.89 9.24
N PHE A 59 6.99 1.50 8.28
CA PHE A 59 7.07 1.12 6.88
C PHE A 59 6.53 2.23 5.96
N HIS A 60 7.01 2.18 4.75
CA HIS A 60 6.58 3.03 3.64
C HIS A 60 6.07 2.14 2.50
N LEU A 61 4.91 2.51 1.96
CA LEU A 61 4.30 1.80 0.85
C LEU A 61 4.17 2.75 -0.33
N SER A 62 4.75 2.34 -1.45
CA SER A 62 4.46 2.95 -2.74
C SER A 62 3.24 2.23 -3.32
N THR A 63 2.11 2.93 -3.37
CA THR A 63 0.86 2.34 -3.85
C THR A 63 0.40 3.06 -5.10
N THR A 64 -0.01 2.30 -6.11
CA THR A 64 -0.97 2.82 -7.09
C THR A 64 -2.31 3.03 -6.39
N PRO A 65 -3.15 4.00 -6.82
CA PRO A 65 -4.48 4.18 -6.23
C PRO A 65 -5.22 2.86 -6.22
N SER A 66 -5.34 2.26 -5.06
CA SER A 66 -6.03 1.00 -4.89
C SER A 66 -7.22 1.20 -3.97
N ARG A 67 -8.32 0.54 -4.27
CA ARG A 67 -9.58 0.67 -3.56
C ARG A 67 -9.47 0.31 -2.08
N GLU A 68 -8.57 -0.60 -1.77
CA GLU A 68 -8.30 -1.08 -0.41
C GLU A 68 -7.74 0.02 0.51
N LEU A 69 -7.01 0.98 -0.06
CA LEU A 69 -6.44 2.09 0.70
C LEU A 69 -7.38 3.29 0.82
N ASP A 70 -8.61 3.22 0.25
CA ASP A 70 -9.65 4.23 0.47
C ASP A 70 -10.08 4.32 1.94
N VAL A 71 -9.81 3.27 2.72
CA VAL A 71 -9.96 3.29 4.19
C VAL A 71 -9.01 4.32 4.80
N LEU A 72 -7.81 4.47 4.23
CA LEU A 72 -6.83 5.48 4.60
C LEU A 72 -7.08 6.71 3.74
N ARG A 73 -7.69 7.73 4.32
CA ARG A 73 -7.99 8.98 3.62
C ARG A 73 -6.70 9.69 3.23
N TRP A 74 -6.74 10.38 2.09
CA TRP A 74 -5.67 11.30 1.70
C TRP A 74 -5.38 12.30 2.81
N CYS A 75 -4.13 12.41 3.23
CA CYS A 75 -3.68 13.32 4.27
C CYS A 75 -2.17 13.56 4.16
N SER A 76 -1.77 14.80 3.97
CA SER A 76 -0.37 15.20 4.09
C SER A 76 0.07 15.30 5.55
N SER A 77 -0.83 15.72 6.43
CA SER A 77 -0.61 15.73 7.89
C SER A 77 -0.95 14.36 8.48
N PRO A 78 -0.21 13.89 9.51
CA PRO A 78 -0.43 12.59 10.11
C PRO A 78 -1.84 12.45 10.69
N GLN A 79 -2.46 11.31 10.43
CA GLN A 79 -3.73 10.90 11.00
C GLN A 79 -3.54 9.66 11.85
N THR A 80 -4.32 9.52 12.91
CA THR A 80 -4.29 8.31 13.75
C THR A 80 -4.78 7.11 12.95
N LEU A 81 -4.01 6.02 13.00
CA LEU A 81 -4.37 4.73 12.43
C LEU A 81 -5.02 3.89 13.52
N THR A 82 -6.35 3.79 13.49
CA THR A 82 -7.10 3.07 14.52
C THR A 82 -7.09 1.56 14.31
N VAL A 83 -7.43 0.80 15.37
CA VAL A 83 -7.54 -0.67 15.28
C VAL A 83 -8.61 -1.06 14.28
N GLU A 84 -9.74 -0.35 14.24
CA GLU A 84 -10.82 -0.58 13.28
C GLU A 84 -10.36 -0.38 11.84
N MET A 85 -9.56 0.66 11.58
CA MET A 85 -8.99 0.88 10.24
C MET A 85 -8.03 -0.24 9.87
N LEU A 86 -7.19 -0.69 10.80
CA LEU A 86 -6.30 -1.84 10.59
C LEU A 86 -7.08 -3.12 10.30
N ASP A 87 -8.16 -3.39 11.05
CA ASP A 87 -9.02 -4.55 10.81
C ASP A 87 -9.67 -4.51 9.43
N MET A 88 -10.12 -3.34 8.97
CA MET A 88 -10.68 -3.17 7.63
C MET A 88 -9.63 -3.43 6.53
N VAL A 89 -8.43 -2.89 6.69
CA VAL A 89 -7.32 -3.10 5.74
C VAL A 89 -6.91 -4.57 5.70
N LEU A 90 -6.78 -5.21 6.86
CA LEU A 90 -6.41 -6.63 6.96
C LEU A 90 -7.50 -7.54 6.37
N ALA A 91 -8.78 -7.25 6.62
CA ALA A 91 -9.88 -7.99 6.04
C ALA A 91 -9.87 -7.91 4.51
N PHE A 92 -9.63 -6.71 3.96
CA PHE A 92 -9.54 -6.50 2.54
C PHE A 92 -8.40 -7.33 1.91
N TYR A 93 -7.17 -7.19 2.43
CA TYR A 93 -6.05 -7.96 1.88
C TYR A 93 -6.24 -9.47 2.02
N ASN A 94 -6.86 -9.93 3.11
CA ASN A 94 -7.17 -11.34 3.27
C ASN A 94 -8.16 -11.84 2.21
N GLU A 95 -9.17 -11.05 1.85
CA GLU A 95 -10.13 -11.37 0.78
C GLU A 95 -9.43 -11.44 -0.59
N GLU A 96 -8.56 -10.47 -0.90
CA GLU A 96 -7.76 -10.46 -2.12
C GLU A 96 -6.85 -11.70 -2.21
N ILE A 97 -6.10 -11.99 -1.14
CA ILE A 97 -5.22 -13.17 -1.05
C ILE A 97 -5.98 -14.46 -1.31
N GLU A 98 -7.14 -14.64 -0.68
CA GLU A 98 -7.98 -15.81 -0.90
C GLU A 98 -8.59 -15.85 -2.33
N GLY A 99 -8.86 -14.69 -2.91
CA GLY A 99 -9.27 -14.55 -4.32
C GLY A 99 -8.20 -15.05 -5.28
N TYR A 100 -6.95 -14.59 -5.14
CA TYR A 100 -5.82 -15.04 -5.96
C TYR A 100 -5.54 -16.53 -5.81
N LYS A 101 -5.53 -17.05 -4.58
CA LYS A 101 -5.35 -18.50 -4.33
C LYS A 101 -6.40 -19.35 -5.06
N LYS A 102 -7.67 -18.93 -5.02
CA LYS A 102 -8.76 -19.63 -5.72
C LYS A 102 -8.61 -19.54 -7.24
N ALA A 103 -8.22 -18.40 -7.77
CA ALA A 103 -7.98 -18.20 -9.18
C ALA A 103 -6.84 -19.10 -9.69
N ILE A 104 -5.69 -19.08 -9.01
CA ILE A 104 -4.54 -19.93 -9.31
C ILE A 104 -4.93 -21.41 -9.30
N ALA A 105 -5.64 -21.86 -8.27
CA ALA A 105 -6.09 -23.25 -8.18
C ALA A 105 -7.02 -23.64 -9.34
N ARG A 106 -7.91 -22.73 -9.77
CA ARG A 106 -8.80 -22.93 -10.92
C ARG A 106 -8.02 -23.06 -12.23
N TYR A 107 -7.03 -22.21 -12.47
CA TYR A 107 -6.20 -22.28 -13.67
C TYR A 107 -5.35 -23.55 -13.70
N LYS A 108 -4.70 -23.92 -12.57
CA LYS A 108 -3.96 -25.18 -12.45
C LYS A 108 -4.85 -26.40 -12.74
N ALA A 109 -6.10 -26.41 -12.26
CA ALA A 109 -7.07 -27.48 -12.57
C ALA A 109 -7.49 -27.47 -14.06
N THR A 110 -7.52 -26.33 -14.72
CA THR A 110 -7.81 -26.22 -16.16
C THR A 110 -6.66 -26.78 -16.98
N ILE A 111 -5.42 -26.42 -16.64
CA ILE A 111 -4.22 -26.96 -17.29
C ILE A 111 -4.19 -28.48 -17.19
N ALA A 112 -4.42 -29.06 -16.01
CA ALA A 112 -4.45 -30.52 -15.84
C ALA A 112 -5.48 -31.23 -16.74
N LYS A 113 -6.64 -30.58 -17.01
CA LYS A 113 -7.62 -31.10 -17.99
C LYS A 113 -7.11 -31.00 -19.43
N LEU A 114 -6.42 -29.92 -19.79
CA LEU A 114 -5.86 -29.73 -21.12
C LEU A 114 -4.72 -30.72 -21.37
N GLU A 115 -3.85 -30.94 -20.41
CA GLU A 115 -2.78 -31.95 -20.48
C GLU A 115 -3.35 -33.37 -20.72
N THR A 116 -4.46 -33.71 -20.08
CA THR A 116 -5.15 -35.00 -20.32
C THR A 116 -5.68 -35.10 -21.76
N ARG A 117 -6.17 -33.98 -22.33
CA ARG A 117 -6.69 -33.93 -23.71
C ARG A 117 -5.58 -34.02 -24.77
N ILE A 118 -4.40 -33.51 -24.48
CA ILE A 118 -3.26 -33.49 -25.39
C ILE A 118 -2.84 -34.88 -25.80
N LEU A 119 -3.00 -35.87 -24.92
CA LEU A 119 -2.64 -37.28 -25.17
C LEU A 119 -3.39 -37.89 -26.35
N ASN A 120 -4.55 -37.34 -26.73
CA ASN A 120 -5.41 -37.85 -27.81
C ASN A 120 -5.59 -36.82 -28.93
N ALA A 121 -4.76 -35.75 -28.97
CA ALA A 121 -4.89 -34.67 -29.93
C ALA A 121 -4.16 -35.01 -31.26
N ASN A 122 -4.73 -34.54 -32.39
CA ASN A 122 -3.97 -34.42 -33.65
C ASN A 122 -3.02 -33.23 -33.58
N VAL A 123 -2.11 -33.08 -34.56
CA VAL A 123 -1.03 -32.05 -34.56
C VAL A 123 -1.59 -30.65 -34.39
N GLU A 124 -2.64 -30.27 -35.12
CA GLU A 124 -3.23 -28.93 -35.07
C GLU A 124 -3.87 -28.64 -33.72
N LEU A 125 -4.58 -29.62 -33.15
CA LEU A 125 -5.16 -29.50 -31.81
C LEU A 125 -4.10 -29.51 -30.72
N TYR A 126 -3.01 -30.23 -30.90
CA TYR A 126 -1.86 -30.24 -29.99
C TYR A 126 -1.24 -28.86 -29.85
N ASP A 127 -0.93 -28.19 -30.97
CA ASP A 127 -0.32 -26.87 -30.96
C ASP A 127 -1.24 -25.83 -30.30
N LYS A 128 -2.54 -25.91 -30.56
CA LYS A 128 -3.53 -25.02 -29.93
C LYS A 128 -3.62 -25.24 -28.41
N ILE A 129 -3.65 -26.49 -27.95
CA ILE A 129 -3.73 -26.81 -26.52
C ILE A 129 -2.45 -26.35 -25.80
N ASN A 130 -1.27 -26.54 -26.39
CA ASN A 130 -0.02 -26.07 -25.80
C ASN A 130 -0.02 -24.56 -25.64
N LYS A 131 -0.47 -23.83 -26.67
CA LYS A 131 -0.61 -22.39 -26.55
C LYS A 131 -1.55 -21.96 -25.43
N ASP A 132 -2.71 -22.62 -25.31
CA ASP A 132 -3.67 -22.32 -24.22
C ASP A 132 -3.03 -22.60 -22.85
N ILE A 133 -2.22 -23.67 -22.71
CA ILE A 133 -1.48 -23.99 -21.47
C ILE A 133 -0.44 -22.91 -21.15
N ASP A 134 0.31 -22.45 -22.14
CA ASP A 134 1.31 -21.38 -21.96
C ASP A 134 0.65 -20.08 -21.51
N ASP A 135 -0.45 -19.68 -22.17
CA ASP A 135 -1.23 -18.49 -21.81
C ASP A 135 -1.80 -18.58 -20.35
N TYR A 136 -2.20 -19.78 -19.91
CA TYR A 136 -2.63 -19.97 -18.51
C TYR A 136 -1.47 -19.98 -17.52
N ASN A 137 -0.32 -20.52 -17.89
CA ASN A 137 0.88 -20.46 -17.04
C ASN A 137 1.35 -19.02 -16.84
N ASP A 138 1.35 -18.19 -17.88
CA ASP A 138 1.67 -16.77 -17.79
C ASP A 138 0.68 -16.06 -16.85
N THR A 139 -0.62 -16.34 -16.98
CA THR A 139 -1.66 -15.77 -16.08
C THR A 139 -1.47 -16.23 -14.62
N ILE A 140 -1.06 -17.48 -14.39
CA ILE A 140 -0.75 -17.99 -13.05
C ILE A 140 0.44 -17.26 -12.47
N HIS A 141 1.48 -17.04 -13.27
CA HIS A 141 2.68 -16.32 -12.83
C HIS A 141 2.34 -14.89 -12.38
N ASP A 142 1.58 -14.15 -13.19
CA ASP A 142 1.12 -12.80 -12.82
C ASP A 142 0.32 -12.80 -11.50
N PHE A 143 -0.56 -13.79 -11.32
CA PHE A 143 -1.33 -13.91 -10.07
C PHE A 143 -0.48 -14.36 -8.87
N GLU A 144 0.57 -15.13 -9.06
CA GLU A 144 1.51 -15.50 -7.99
C GLU A 144 2.32 -14.28 -7.54
N GLU A 145 2.76 -13.40 -8.47
CA GLU A 145 3.40 -12.12 -8.15
C GLU A 145 2.45 -11.18 -7.38
N ASP A 146 1.22 -10.99 -7.87
CA ASP A 146 0.19 -10.19 -7.18
C ASP A 146 -0.10 -10.74 -5.77
N LEU A 147 -0.17 -12.07 -5.62
CA LEU A 147 -0.40 -12.73 -4.34
C LEU A 147 0.74 -12.45 -3.35
N GLU A 148 2.00 -12.49 -3.80
CA GLU A 148 3.16 -12.16 -2.96
C GLU A 148 3.12 -10.71 -2.51
N ASP A 149 2.78 -9.78 -3.39
CA ASP A 149 2.64 -8.36 -3.08
C ASP A 149 1.53 -8.12 -2.04
N LYS A 150 0.35 -8.74 -2.22
CA LYS A 150 -0.74 -8.61 -1.24
C LYS A 150 -0.38 -9.22 0.10
N GLN A 151 0.32 -10.37 0.12
CA GLN A 151 0.78 -10.99 1.35
C GLN A 151 1.82 -10.13 2.08
N TYR A 152 2.71 -9.47 1.34
CA TYR A 152 3.67 -8.51 1.89
C TYR A 152 2.95 -7.34 2.58
N LEU A 153 1.96 -6.75 1.91
CA LEU A 153 1.17 -5.64 2.46
C LEU A 153 0.38 -6.06 3.70
N TYR A 154 -0.30 -7.21 3.63
CA TYR A 154 -0.99 -7.80 4.78
C TYR A 154 -0.07 -7.93 6.00
N ASN A 155 1.13 -8.49 5.81
CA ASN A 155 2.09 -8.72 6.88
C ASN A 155 2.57 -7.41 7.53
N LYS A 156 2.70 -6.31 6.75
CA LYS A 156 3.05 -4.99 7.28
C LYS A 156 1.97 -4.44 8.21
N PHE A 157 0.72 -4.47 7.79
CA PHE A 157 -0.41 -4.01 8.62
C PHE A 157 -0.69 -4.94 9.80
N TYR A 158 -0.51 -6.24 9.64
CA TYR A 158 -0.61 -7.22 10.72
C TYR A 158 0.45 -6.98 11.80
N PHE A 159 1.68 -6.70 11.42
CA PHE A 159 2.75 -6.30 12.33
C PHE A 159 2.39 -5.01 13.09
N ALA A 160 1.90 -3.99 12.38
CA ALA A 160 1.48 -2.73 12.99
C ALA A 160 0.35 -2.94 14.02
N LYS A 161 -0.64 -3.79 13.69
CA LYS A 161 -1.70 -4.16 14.61
C LYS A 161 -1.15 -4.86 15.86
N GLY A 162 -0.21 -5.79 15.70
CA GLY A 162 0.43 -6.50 16.82
C GLY A 162 1.13 -5.57 17.81
N ILE A 163 1.62 -4.40 17.38
CA ILE A 163 2.17 -3.39 18.28
C ILE A 163 1.07 -2.78 19.15
N LEU A 164 -0.11 -2.48 18.58
CA LEU A 164 -1.24 -1.90 19.34
C LEU A 164 -1.94 -2.93 20.22
N ASP A 165 -1.94 -4.20 19.84
CA ASP A 165 -2.53 -5.28 20.66
C ASP A 165 -1.72 -5.54 21.95
N ASN A 166 -0.48 -5.07 22.01
CA ASN A 166 0.30 -5.09 23.25
C ASN A 166 -0.11 -3.92 24.16
N LYS A 167 -0.78 -4.24 25.28
CA LYS A 167 -1.34 -3.25 26.21
C LYS A 167 -0.32 -2.23 26.72
N SER A 168 0.91 -2.64 27.01
CA SER A 168 1.95 -1.72 27.49
C SER A 168 2.38 -0.74 26.38
N ASN A 169 2.36 -1.13 25.12
CA ASN A 169 2.66 -0.25 24.00
C ASN A 169 1.48 0.69 23.71
N ALA A 170 0.23 0.20 23.80
CA ALA A 170 -0.97 0.96 23.48
C ALA A 170 -1.25 2.11 24.47
N GLU A 171 -0.72 2.06 25.70
CA GLU A 171 -0.83 3.14 26.68
C GLU A 171 0.01 4.36 26.29
N ASP A 172 1.26 4.12 25.88
CA ASP A 172 2.25 5.16 25.60
C ASP A 172 2.38 5.52 24.13
N TYR A 173 2.01 4.62 23.22
CA TYR A 173 2.22 4.76 21.79
C TYR A 173 0.93 4.68 21.00
N GLU A 174 0.96 5.31 19.84
CA GLU A 174 -0.08 5.21 18.82
C GLU A 174 0.54 5.02 17.45
N LEU A 175 -0.24 4.54 16.51
CA LEU A 175 0.11 4.54 15.10
C LEU A 175 -0.50 5.76 14.42
N VAL A 176 0.29 6.40 13.59
CA VAL A 176 -0.17 7.46 12.70
C VAL A 176 0.27 7.17 11.28
N TYR A 177 -0.47 7.68 10.30
CA TYR A 177 -0.13 7.53 8.90
C TYR A 177 -0.22 8.85 8.17
N THR A 178 0.55 8.96 7.09
CA THR A 178 0.38 9.98 6.04
C THR A 178 0.08 9.26 4.73
N LYS A 179 -0.81 9.82 3.91
CA LYS A 179 -1.08 9.35 2.54
C LYS A 179 -1.01 10.56 1.61
N CYS A 180 0.03 10.59 0.75
CA CYS A 180 0.33 11.72 -0.15
C CYS A 180 0.38 11.25 -1.60
#